data_cb1fa7d5e85233c76e43e1bb3263ba1c
#
_entry.id   cb1fa7d5e85233c76e43e1bb3263ba1c
#
_cell.length_a   1.000
_cell.length_b   1.000
_cell.length_c   1.000
_cell.angle_alpha   90.00
_cell.angle_beta   90.00
_cell.angle_gamma   90.00
#
_symmetry.space_group_name_H-M   'P 1'
#
loop_
_entity.id
_entity.type
_entity.pdbx_description
1 polymer ?
#
loop_
_entity_poly.entity_id
_entity_poly.type
_entity_poly.pdbx_seq_one_letter_code
_entity_poly.pdbx_strand_id
1 'polypeptide(L)'
;LHFGHAAARSFITQSALSQQIRNLEKRLGVALFERSSRAVALTEAGRALLPEVRATVEAMMRLRRAADAQGRHLSGRVRVGAVGAEAAMPHTRAVLRALRRRHPHLEVEVLGLNFADQWGALYRREVDVVFLRPPVPDGIEVHHLAAEPRVACLPGDDPLAARSRITLGQLSGYPVVDVPPQVPRVWWDFWAVDPRPDGSPVRYGPVAADLEALLHTVAQGEAMAFLPAAARDLFHRPGVGYTNVDGLPPCTSALAWTAEHRDTPAVAAVRQAAQAVSHERTYP
;
A
#
# COMPACT_ATOMS: atom_id res chain seq x y z
N LEU A 1 3.61 -6.54 25.12
CA LEU A 1 4.38 -6.29 23.88
C LEU A 1 4.14 -7.44 22.89
N HIS A 2 3.97 -7.13 21.60
CA HIS A 2 3.69 -8.16 20.59
C HIS A 2 4.35 -7.79 19.26
N PHE A 3 5.35 -8.55 18.84
CA PHE A 3 6.10 -8.28 17.60
C PHE A 3 5.22 -8.33 16.34
N GLY A 4 4.25 -9.24 16.28
CA GLY A 4 3.34 -9.34 15.14
C GLY A 4 2.50 -8.07 14.95
N HIS A 5 1.91 -7.55 16.04
CA HIS A 5 1.15 -6.30 15.98
C HIS A 5 2.04 -5.09 15.65
N ALA A 6 3.27 -5.05 16.19
CA ALA A 6 4.21 -3.98 15.89
C ALA A 6 4.67 -4.02 14.42
N ALA A 7 4.94 -5.22 13.88
CA ALA A 7 5.31 -5.42 12.50
C ALA A 7 4.18 -5.01 11.54
N ALA A 8 2.93 -5.42 11.83
CA ALA A 8 1.76 -5.02 11.06
C ALA A 8 1.57 -3.49 11.05
N ARG A 9 1.77 -2.82 12.20
CA ARG A 9 1.71 -1.35 12.31
C ARG A 9 2.84 -0.66 11.54
N SER A 10 3.98 -1.31 11.38
CA SER A 10 5.13 -0.80 10.62
C SER A 10 5.14 -1.25 9.17
N PHE A 11 4.09 -1.97 8.72
CA PHE A 11 3.94 -2.51 7.37
C PHE A 11 5.14 -3.37 6.92
N ILE A 12 5.73 -4.11 7.86
CA ILE A 12 6.81 -5.06 7.59
C ILE A 12 6.44 -6.44 8.13
N THR A 13 7.16 -7.46 7.71
CA THR A 13 6.98 -8.81 8.27
C THR A 13 7.51 -8.88 9.70
N GLN A 14 6.95 -9.79 10.52
CA GLN A 14 7.46 -10.03 11.87
C GLN A 14 8.93 -10.46 11.86
N SER A 15 9.36 -11.23 10.86
CA SER A 15 10.75 -11.65 10.68
C SER A 15 11.68 -10.46 10.41
N ALA A 16 11.26 -9.53 9.54
CA ALA A 16 12.01 -8.30 9.25
C ALA A 16 12.15 -7.42 10.51
N LEU A 17 11.05 -7.18 11.25
CA LEU A 17 11.10 -6.44 12.50
C LEU A 17 12.05 -7.11 13.52
N SER A 18 11.92 -8.42 13.69
CA SER A 18 12.78 -9.19 14.59
C SER A 18 14.26 -9.10 14.21
N GLN A 19 14.56 -9.07 12.90
CA GLN A 19 15.93 -8.90 12.43
C GLN A 19 16.48 -7.49 12.68
N GLN A 20 15.68 -6.47 12.46
CA GLN A 20 16.06 -5.07 12.76
C GLN A 20 16.35 -4.88 14.25
N ILE A 21 15.54 -5.46 15.13
CA ILE A 21 15.75 -5.39 16.58
C ILE A 21 17.04 -6.15 16.96
N ARG A 22 17.28 -7.35 16.44
CA ARG A 22 18.55 -8.06 16.67
C ARG A 22 19.77 -7.27 16.24
N ASN A 23 19.69 -6.61 15.09
CA ASN A 23 20.77 -5.74 14.59
C ASN A 23 21.01 -4.55 15.53
N LEU A 24 19.94 -3.95 16.07
CA LEU A 24 20.04 -2.87 17.05
C LEU A 24 20.69 -3.38 18.36
N GLU A 25 20.22 -4.49 18.91
CA GLU A 25 20.79 -5.14 20.10
C GLU A 25 22.28 -5.45 19.93
N LYS A 26 22.66 -5.99 18.76
CA LYS A 26 24.06 -6.25 18.41
C LYS A 26 24.92 -4.97 18.37
N ARG A 27 24.38 -3.88 17.83
CA ARG A 27 25.09 -2.59 17.76
C ARG A 27 25.22 -1.91 19.13
N LEU A 28 24.22 -2.08 20.00
CA LEU A 28 24.24 -1.55 21.36
C LEU A 28 25.02 -2.45 22.34
N GLY A 29 25.28 -3.70 21.97
CA GLY A 29 25.98 -4.67 22.81
C GLY A 29 25.13 -5.22 23.96
N VAL A 30 23.82 -4.96 24.00
CA VAL A 30 22.89 -5.40 25.02
C VAL A 30 21.59 -5.92 24.44
N ALA A 31 21.00 -6.94 25.09
CA ALA A 31 19.67 -7.41 24.75
C ALA A 31 18.62 -6.44 25.32
N LEU A 32 17.65 -6.03 24.49
CA LEU A 32 16.57 -5.13 24.87
C LEU A 32 15.28 -5.87 25.22
N PHE A 33 15.11 -7.08 24.66
CA PHE A 33 13.89 -7.87 24.81
C PHE A 33 14.19 -9.29 25.31
N GLU A 34 13.44 -9.72 26.30
CA GLU A 34 13.33 -11.13 26.70
C GLU A 34 12.32 -11.79 25.75
N ARG A 35 12.77 -12.87 25.10
CA ARG A 35 11.95 -13.62 24.13
C ARG A 35 11.62 -14.98 24.72
N SER A 36 10.40 -15.17 25.15
CA SER A 36 9.86 -16.49 25.48
C SER A 36 8.84 -16.90 24.44
N SER A 37 8.51 -18.20 24.38
CA SER A 37 7.47 -18.73 23.49
C SER A 37 6.06 -18.19 23.82
N ARG A 38 5.88 -17.56 24.99
CA ARG A 38 4.57 -17.09 25.48
C ARG A 38 4.46 -15.57 25.62
N ALA A 39 5.57 -14.84 25.72
CA ALA A 39 5.53 -13.40 25.95
C ALA A 39 6.81 -12.71 25.48
N VAL A 40 6.69 -11.44 25.13
CA VAL A 40 7.80 -10.51 24.88
C VAL A 40 7.79 -9.47 25.98
N ALA A 41 8.89 -9.35 26.72
CA ALA A 41 9.08 -8.33 27.75
C ALA A 41 10.36 -7.54 27.50
N LEU A 42 10.49 -6.36 28.09
CA LEU A 42 11.76 -5.64 28.10
C LEU A 42 12.69 -6.27 29.14
N THR A 43 13.97 -6.39 28.79
CA THR A 43 15.04 -6.68 29.76
C THR A 43 15.22 -5.50 30.73
N GLU A 44 16.04 -5.66 31.74
CA GLU A 44 16.46 -4.54 32.61
C GLU A 44 17.13 -3.43 31.77
N ALA A 45 18.06 -3.81 30.88
CA ALA A 45 18.68 -2.88 29.94
C ALA A 45 17.67 -2.21 29.01
N GLY A 46 16.69 -2.98 28.52
CA GLY A 46 15.61 -2.43 27.69
C GLY A 46 14.76 -1.40 28.41
N ARG A 47 14.43 -1.64 29.69
CA ARG A 47 13.72 -0.67 30.53
C ARG A 47 14.57 0.58 30.84
N ALA A 48 15.84 0.40 31.14
CA ALA A 48 16.77 1.51 31.42
C ALA A 48 16.98 2.40 30.18
N LEU A 49 17.06 1.82 28.98
CA LEU A 49 17.29 2.55 27.73
C LEU A 49 16.02 3.13 27.11
N LEU A 50 14.84 2.70 27.54
CA LEU A 50 13.56 3.16 26.95
C LEU A 50 13.37 4.70 27.00
N PRO A 51 13.73 5.41 28.09
CA PRO A 51 13.66 6.87 28.12
C PRO A 51 14.56 7.52 27.07
N GLU A 52 15.79 7.02 26.89
CA GLU A 52 16.75 7.53 25.92
C GLU A 52 16.29 7.29 24.47
N VAL A 53 15.70 6.12 24.21
CA VAL A 53 15.08 5.83 22.91
C VAL A 53 13.94 6.80 22.63
N ARG A 54 13.09 7.08 23.61
CA ARG A 54 12.00 8.07 23.46
C ARG A 54 12.55 9.46 23.19
N ALA A 55 13.54 9.90 23.97
CA ALA A 55 14.20 11.19 23.79
C ALA A 55 14.84 11.33 22.39
N THR A 56 15.45 10.26 21.88
CA THR A 56 16.05 10.21 20.54
C THR A 56 14.97 10.35 19.46
N VAL A 57 13.86 9.62 19.58
CA VAL A 57 12.72 9.74 18.65
C VAL A 57 12.15 11.15 18.67
N GLU A 58 11.95 11.74 19.84
CA GLU A 58 11.48 13.12 20.00
C GLU A 58 12.46 14.14 19.39
N ALA A 59 13.76 13.95 19.59
CA ALA A 59 14.79 14.80 18.99
C ALA A 59 14.75 14.73 17.45
N MET A 60 14.59 13.52 16.90
CA MET A 60 14.41 13.33 15.45
C MET A 60 13.15 14.02 14.94
N MET A 61 12.04 13.97 15.69
CA MET A 61 10.81 14.69 15.34
C MET A 61 10.98 16.21 15.42
N ARG A 62 11.77 16.73 16.40
CA ARG A 62 12.10 18.16 16.46
C ARG A 62 12.96 18.58 15.27
N LEU A 63 13.98 17.81 14.92
CA LEU A 63 14.83 18.07 13.74
C LEU A 63 13.99 18.10 12.45
N ARG A 64 13.09 17.12 12.29
CA ARG A 64 12.15 17.12 11.16
C ARG A 64 11.30 18.38 11.12
N ARG A 65 10.69 18.78 12.24
CA ARG A 65 9.91 20.04 12.31
C ARG A 65 10.73 21.27 11.95
N ALA A 66 11.99 21.34 12.38
CA ALA A 66 12.90 22.43 12.05
C ALA A 66 13.25 22.44 10.54
N ALA A 67 13.55 21.27 9.97
CA ALA A 67 13.78 21.11 8.54
C ALA A 67 12.53 21.49 7.71
N ASP A 68 11.35 21.08 8.18
CA ASP A 68 10.06 21.43 7.57
C ASP A 68 9.79 22.96 7.59
N ALA A 69 10.22 23.64 8.66
CA ALA A 69 10.11 25.09 8.76
C ALA A 69 11.01 25.81 7.72
N GLN A 70 12.17 25.23 7.42
CA GLN A 70 13.04 25.71 6.34
C GLN A 70 12.49 25.35 4.95
N GLY A 71 11.80 24.22 4.83
CA GLY A 71 11.20 23.74 3.58
C GLY A 71 9.95 24.51 3.10
N ARG A 72 9.46 25.51 3.87
CA ARG A 72 8.28 26.33 3.47
C ARG A 72 8.49 27.13 2.19
N HIS A 73 9.71 27.21 1.71
CA HIS A 73 10.05 27.91 0.46
C HIS A 73 10.04 26.97 -0.77
N LEU A 74 9.68 25.68 -0.61
CA LEU A 74 9.56 24.79 -1.75
C LEU A 74 8.45 25.29 -2.66
N SER A 75 8.82 25.66 -3.87
CA SER A 75 7.94 26.15 -4.94
C SER A 75 8.14 25.30 -6.18
N GLY A 76 7.29 25.50 -7.18
CA GLY A 76 7.29 24.71 -8.41
C GLY A 76 6.11 23.74 -8.45
N ARG A 77 6.27 22.65 -9.19
CA ARG A 77 5.21 21.65 -9.40
C ARG A 77 5.66 20.27 -8.94
N VAL A 78 4.75 19.51 -8.33
CA VAL A 78 4.87 18.06 -8.11
C VAL A 78 3.74 17.35 -8.85
N ARG A 79 4.08 16.37 -9.66
CA ARG A 79 3.14 15.53 -10.40
C ARG A 79 2.95 14.22 -9.66
N VAL A 80 1.71 13.97 -9.29
CA VAL A 80 1.30 12.83 -8.46
C VAL A 80 0.43 11.91 -9.31
N GLY A 81 0.92 10.74 -9.63
CA GLY A 81 0.12 9.70 -10.26
C GLY A 81 -0.82 9.02 -9.27
N ALA A 82 -1.97 8.57 -9.73
CA ALA A 82 -2.87 7.75 -8.95
C ALA A 82 -3.50 6.65 -9.82
N VAL A 83 -3.46 5.41 -9.36
CA VAL A 83 -4.00 4.25 -10.07
C VAL A 83 -5.40 3.94 -9.56
N GLY A 84 -6.36 3.81 -10.46
CA GLY A 84 -7.76 3.54 -10.10
C GLY A 84 -8.32 4.61 -9.17
N ALA A 85 -8.88 4.20 -8.02
CA ALA A 85 -9.48 5.09 -7.04
C ALA A 85 -8.51 5.68 -6.02
N GLU A 86 -7.19 5.44 -6.13
CA GLU A 86 -6.24 5.86 -5.08
C GLU A 86 -6.29 7.36 -4.79
N ALA A 87 -6.57 8.22 -5.78
CA ALA A 87 -6.74 9.65 -5.56
C ALA A 87 -7.92 10.00 -4.63
N ALA A 88 -8.96 9.18 -4.62
CA ALA A 88 -10.15 9.38 -3.80
C ALA A 88 -10.03 8.80 -2.38
N MET A 89 -9.01 7.99 -2.13
CA MET A 89 -8.84 7.31 -0.85
C MET A 89 -8.57 8.29 0.30
N PRO A 90 -9.13 8.05 1.51
CA PRO A 90 -8.98 8.95 2.64
C PRO A 90 -7.52 9.24 3.02
N HIS A 91 -6.64 8.22 2.96
CA HIS A 91 -5.21 8.35 3.25
C HIS A 91 -4.49 9.22 2.21
N THR A 92 -4.76 9.03 0.92
CA THR A 92 -4.20 9.85 -0.17
C THR A 92 -4.62 11.32 0.00
N ARG A 93 -5.90 11.56 0.22
CA ARG A 93 -6.43 12.90 0.47
C ARG A 93 -5.81 13.55 1.71
N ALA A 94 -5.54 12.78 2.77
CA ALA A 94 -4.86 13.27 3.97
C ALA A 94 -3.42 13.68 3.66
N VAL A 95 -2.67 12.87 2.91
CA VAL A 95 -1.30 13.17 2.47
C VAL A 95 -1.26 14.45 1.62
N LEU A 96 -2.12 14.55 0.61
CA LEU A 96 -2.17 15.73 -0.27
C LEU A 96 -2.57 17.01 0.51
N ARG A 97 -3.50 16.91 1.48
CA ARG A 97 -3.82 18.04 2.37
C ARG A 97 -2.64 18.44 3.25
N ALA A 98 -1.93 17.47 3.83
CA ALA A 98 -0.73 17.74 4.65
C ALA A 98 0.36 18.41 3.81
N LEU A 99 0.59 17.93 2.58
CA LEU A 99 1.54 18.51 1.64
C LEU A 99 1.21 19.96 1.33
N ARG A 100 -0.03 20.27 0.94
CA ARG A 100 -0.47 21.65 0.62
C ARG A 100 -0.37 22.59 1.83
N ARG A 101 -0.68 22.13 3.04
CA ARG A 101 -0.51 22.95 4.25
C ARG A 101 0.95 23.27 4.55
N ARG A 102 1.85 22.29 4.31
CA ARG A 102 3.29 22.44 4.60
C ARG A 102 4.02 23.23 3.52
N HIS A 103 3.60 23.11 2.27
CA HIS A 103 4.23 23.74 1.10
C HIS A 103 3.17 24.47 0.25
N PRO A 104 2.68 25.63 0.70
CA PRO A 104 1.57 26.34 0.04
C PRO A 104 1.93 26.87 -1.35
N HIS A 105 3.23 27.00 -1.68
CA HIS A 105 3.72 27.44 -2.97
C HIS A 105 4.06 26.28 -3.93
N LEU A 106 3.87 25.02 -3.49
CA LEU A 106 4.05 23.85 -4.33
C LEU A 106 2.73 23.53 -5.03
N GLU A 107 2.71 23.64 -6.35
CA GLU A 107 1.57 23.22 -7.16
C GLU A 107 1.50 21.68 -7.18
N VAL A 108 0.35 21.10 -6.83
CA VAL A 108 0.13 19.66 -6.82
C VAL A 108 -0.80 19.30 -7.96
N GLU A 109 -0.25 18.68 -8.99
CA GLU A 109 -0.98 18.14 -10.13
C GLU A 109 -1.22 16.64 -9.91
N VAL A 110 -2.47 16.18 -10.06
CA VAL A 110 -2.83 14.76 -9.90
C VAL A 110 -3.23 14.20 -11.26
N LEU A 111 -2.55 13.10 -11.66
CA LEU A 111 -2.78 12.42 -12.94
C LEU A 111 -3.31 10.99 -12.68
N GLY A 112 -4.38 10.63 -13.38
CA GLY A 112 -4.89 9.25 -13.41
C GLY A 112 -3.98 8.37 -14.27
N LEU A 113 -3.61 7.21 -13.76
CA LEU A 113 -2.77 6.24 -14.46
C LEU A 113 -3.53 4.91 -14.64
N ASN A 114 -3.31 4.24 -15.76
CA ASN A 114 -3.78 2.88 -16.01
C ASN A 114 -2.83 1.83 -15.40
N PHE A 115 -3.14 0.54 -15.56
CA PHE A 115 -2.35 -0.55 -14.99
C PHE A 115 -0.95 -0.66 -15.59
N ALA A 116 -0.78 -0.36 -16.87
CA ALA A 116 0.51 -0.46 -17.55
C ALA A 116 1.41 0.75 -17.26
N ASP A 117 0.84 1.95 -17.13
CA ASP A 117 1.60 3.19 -17.05
C ASP A 117 2.11 3.53 -15.65
N GLN A 118 1.57 2.91 -14.59
CA GLN A 118 1.87 3.28 -13.21
C GLN A 118 3.37 3.24 -12.86
N TRP A 119 4.15 2.36 -13.47
CA TRP A 119 5.61 2.32 -13.29
C TRP A 119 6.34 3.08 -14.40
N GLY A 120 5.87 2.96 -15.64
CA GLY A 120 6.42 3.67 -16.79
C GLY A 120 6.43 5.17 -16.59
N ALA A 121 5.35 5.74 -16.06
CA ALA A 121 5.24 7.16 -15.76
C ALA A 121 6.28 7.66 -14.74
N LEU A 122 6.64 6.83 -13.74
CA LEU A 122 7.73 7.13 -12.81
C LEU A 122 9.09 7.14 -13.51
N TYR A 123 9.38 6.09 -14.30
CA TYR A 123 10.68 5.98 -15.01
C TYR A 123 10.87 7.06 -16.08
N ARG A 124 9.79 7.44 -16.79
CA ARG A 124 9.83 8.53 -17.78
C ARG A 124 9.70 9.92 -17.17
N ARG A 125 9.59 10.02 -15.84
CA ARG A 125 9.41 11.29 -15.13
C ARG A 125 8.16 12.06 -15.54
N GLU A 126 7.13 11.38 -15.98
CA GLU A 126 5.81 11.97 -16.23
C GLU A 126 5.10 12.31 -14.92
N VAL A 127 5.41 11.53 -13.87
CA VAL A 127 5.02 11.79 -12.49
C VAL A 127 6.23 11.66 -11.56
N ASP A 128 6.21 12.39 -10.45
CA ASP A 128 7.28 12.36 -9.46
C ASP A 128 7.06 11.27 -8.40
N VAL A 129 5.80 10.99 -8.08
CA VAL A 129 5.36 9.94 -7.16
C VAL A 129 4.05 9.33 -7.64
N VAL A 130 3.73 8.11 -7.20
CA VAL A 130 2.45 7.44 -7.53
C VAL A 130 1.81 6.88 -6.26
N PHE A 131 0.52 7.12 -6.10
CA PHE A 131 -0.31 6.34 -5.18
C PHE A 131 -0.79 5.09 -5.90
N LEU A 132 -0.38 3.94 -5.42
CA LEU A 132 -0.64 2.64 -6.03
C LEU A 132 -0.77 1.54 -4.96
N ARG A 133 -0.94 0.32 -5.42
CA ARG A 133 -1.01 -0.87 -4.56
C ARG A 133 0.10 -1.86 -4.92
N PRO A 134 1.01 -2.15 -3.97
CA PRO A 134 2.04 -3.17 -4.16
C PRO A 134 1.45 -4.57 -4.47
N PRO A 135 2.28 -5.49 -4.99
CA PRO A 135 3.74 -5.42 -5.10
C PRO A 135 4.22 -4.47 -6.19
N VAL A 136 5.48 -4.06 -6.10
CA VAL A 136 6.12 -3.16 -7.07
C VAL A 136 7.36 -3.82 -7.68
N PRO A 137 7.76 -3.45 -8.90
CA PRO A 137 9.02 -3.91 -9.50
C PRO A 137 10.25 -3.38 -8.74
N ASP A 138 11.39 -4.00 -8.99
CA ASP A 138 12.69 -3.56 -8.48
C ASP A 138 13.00 -2.11 -8.90
N GLY A 139 13.69 -1.38 -8.02
CA GLY A 139 14.04 0.02 -8.24
C GLY A 139 12.94 1.03 -7.84
N ILE A 140 11.76 0.55 -7.45
CA ILE A 140 10.70 1.37 -6.88
C ILE A 140 10.65 1.17 -5.37
N GLU A 141 10.71 2.27 -4.63
CA GLU A 141 10.53 2.29 -3.19
C GLU A 141 9.08 2.66 -2.86
N VAL A 142 8.59 2.16 -1.72
CA VAL A 142 7.24 2.43 -1.27
C VAL A 142 7.19 2.85 0.21
N HIS A 143 6.20 3.68 0.53
CA HIS A 143 5.74 3.94 1.89
C HIS A 143 4.28 3.50 2.02
N HIS A 144 4.03 2.47 2.82
CA HIS A 144 2.69 1.94 3.04
C HIS A 144 1.83 2.91 3.84
N LEU A 145 0.58 3.10 3.42
CA LEU A 145 -0.35 4.08 3.98
C LEU A 145 -1.53 3.43 4.71
N ALA A 146 -2.06 2.37 4.16
CA ALA A 146 -3.20 1.65 4.70
C ALA A 146 -3.22 0.20 4.21
N ALA A 147 -3.87 -0.67 4.97
CA ALA A 147 -4.17 -2.04 4.56
C ALA A 147 -5.69 -2.25 4.61
N GLU A 148 -6.20 -3.04 3.67
CA GLU A 148 -7.60 -3.42 3.63
C GLU A 148 -7.77 -4.83 3.04
N PRO A 149 -8.89 -5.51 3.33
CA PRO A 149 -9.21 -6.79 2.71
C PRO A 149 -9.34 -6.67 1.19
N ARG A 150 -9.16 -7.79 0.50
CA ARG A 150 -9.55 -7.95 -0.91
C ARG A 150 -10.91 -8.63 -1.00
N VAL A 151 -11.68 -8.27 -2.01
CA VAL A 151 -13.01 -8.83 -2.32
C VAL A 151 -13.01 -9.41 -3.72
N ALA A 152 -13.87 -10.39 -3.97
CA ALA A 152 -14.19 -10.81 -5.32
C ALA A 152 -15.16 -9.80 -5.95
N CYS A 153 -14.85 -9.38 -7.16
CA CYS A 153 -15.70 -8.62 -8.07
C CYS A 153 -16.29 -9.61 -9.08
N LEU A 154 -17.58 -9.82 -9.04
CA LEU A 154 -18.32 -10.84 -9.78
C LEU A 154 -19.42 -10.20 -10.64
N PRO A 155 -19.93 -10.89 -11.67
CA PRO A 155 -21.16 -10.50 -12.33
C PRO A 155 -22.29 -10.30 -11.33
N GLY A 156 -23.10 -9.27 -11.49
CA GLY A 156 -24.12 -8.89 -10.50
C GLY A 156 -25.25 -9.90 -10.33
N ASP A 157 -25.49 -10.72 -11.34
CA ASP A 157 -26.49 -11.83 -11.35
C ASP A 157 -25.90 -13.17 -10.91
N ASP A 158 -24.59 -13.24 -10.63
CA ASP A 158 -23.94 -14.46 -10.14
C ASP A 158 -24.45 -14.80 -8.74
N PRO A 159 -24.82 -16.08 -8.47
CA PRO A 159 -25.28 -16.50 -7.15
C PRO A 159 -24.26 -16.25 -6.01
N LEU A 160 -22.95 -16.23 -6.31
CA LEU A 160 -21.91 -15.94 -5.33
C LEU A 160 -21.84 -14.44 -5.00
N ALA A 161 -22.28 -13.56 -5.89
CA ALA A 161 -22.33 -12.12 -5.65
C ALA A 161 -23.36 -11.74 -4.56
N ALA A 162 -24.41 -12.54 -4.40
CA ALA A 162 -25.42 -12.35 -3.37
C ALA A 162 -24.99 -12.83 -1.97
N ARG A 163 -23.87 -13.57 -1.87
CA ARG A 163 -23.37 -14.08 -0.59
C ARG A 163 -22.54 -13.03 0.14
N SER A 164 -22.66 -12.99 1.44
CA SER A 164 -21.85 -12.10 2.29
C SER A 164 -20.37 -12.51 2.31
N ARG A 165 -20.10 -13.84 2.08
CA ARG A 165 -18.77 -14.43 2.15
C ARG A 165 -18.69 -15.70 1.34
N ILE A 166 -17.56 -15.92 0.68
CA ILE A 166 -17.26 -17.12 -0.12
C ILE A 166 -15.82 -17.58 0.16
N THR A 167 -15.48 -18.78 -0.30
CA THR A 167 -14.11 -19.30 -0.25
C THR A 167 -13.43 -19.15 -1.62
N LEU A 168 -12.08 -19.14 -1.63
CA LEU A 168 -11.32 -19.09 -2.88
C LEU A 168 -11.59 -20.31 -3.78
N GLY A 169 -11.83 -21.50 -3.17
CA GLY A 169 -12.16 -22.72 -3.91
C GLY A 169 -13.48 -22.63 -4.70
N GLN A 170 -14.45 -21.84 -4.24
CA GLN A 170 -15.71 -21.62 -4.99
C GLN A 170 -15.51 -20.80 -6.26
N LEU A 171 -14.37 -20.11 -6.37
CA LEU A 171 -13.98 -19.32 -7.53
C LEU A 171 -13.04 -20.04 -8.50
N SER A 172 -12.70 -21.32 -8.26
CA SER A 172 -11.73 -22.06 -9.07
C SER A 172 -12.13 -22.21 -10.55
N GLY A 173 -13.42 -22.26 -10.84
CA GLY A 173 -13.97 -22.35 -12.20
C GLY A 173 -14.08 -21.01 -12.95
N TYR A 174 -13.93 -19.89 -12.26
CA TYR A 174 -14.10 -18.56 -12.83
C TYR A 174 -12.84 -18.10 -13.56
N PRO A 175 -12.94 -17.61 -14.82
CA PRO A 175 -11.81 -16.92 -15.42
C PRO A 175 -11.56 -15.60 -14.69
N VAL A 176 -10.28 -15.25 -14.53
CA VAL A 176 -9.86 -13.97 -13.95
C VAL A 176 -9.51 -13.03 -15.09
N VAL A 177 -9.96 -11.78 -15.05
CA VAL A 177 -9.54 -10.76 -16.02
C VAL A 177 -8.01 -10.78 -16.13
N ASP A 178 -7.47 -10.68 -17.33
CA ASP A 178 -6.03 -10.54 -17.54
C ASP A 178 -5.66 -9.08 -17.81
N VAL A 179 -4.38 -8.78 -17.87
CA VAL A 179 -3.82 -7.45 -18.11
C VAL A 179 -2.90 -7.45 -19.31
N PRO A 180 -2.66 -6.28 -19.94
CA PRO A 180 -1.70 -6.17 -21.04
C PRO A 180 -0.31 -6.70 -20.65
N PRO A 181 0.47 -7.28 -21.60
CA PRO A 181 1.77 -7.90 -21.32
C PRO A 181 2.82 -6.93 -20.79
N GLN A 182 2.60 -5.61 -20.91
CA GLN A 182 3.44 -4.57 -20.33
C GLN A 182 3.30 -4.45 -18.81
N VAL A 183 2.21 -4.98 -18.24
CA VAL A 183 2.00 -5.00 -16.78
C VAL A 183 2.88 -6.08 -16.17
N PRO A 184 3.74 -5.77 -15.18
CA PRO A 184 4.57 -6.76 -14.52
C PRO A 184 3.75 -7.88 -13.89
N ARG A 185 4.09 -9.15 -14.23
CA ARG A 185 3.37 -10.33 -13.72
C ARG A 185 3.41 -10.41 -12.18
N VAL A 186 4.50 -10.04 -11.54
CA VAL A 186 4.59 -10.00 -10.07
C VAL A 186 3.45 -9.20 -9.42
N TRP A 187 3.00 -8.13 -10.06
CA TRP A 187 1.87 -7.33 -9.60
C TRP A 187 0.53 -8.01 -9.89
N TRP A 188 0.35 -8.48 -11.14
CA TRP A 188 -0.93 -9.07 -11.51
C TRP A 188 -1.17 -10.44 -10.88
N ASP A 189 -0.14 -11.26 -10.73
CA ASP A 189 -0.21 -12.56 -10.06
C ASP A 189 -0.68 -12.41 -8.60
N PHE A 190 -0.24 -11.34 -7.92
CA PHE A 190 -0.80 -11.02 -6.60
C PHE A 190 -2.31 -10.75 -6.68
N TRP A 191 -2.77 -9.94 -7.66
CA TRP A 191 -4.20 -9.62 -7.82
C TRP A 191 -5.00 -10.81 -8.32
N ALA A 192 -4.49 -11.59 -9.24
CA ALA A 192 -5.12 -12.81 -9.75
C ALA A 192 -5.11 -13.97 -8.76
N VAL A 193 -4.29 -13.88 -7.69
CA VAL A 193 -4.01 -14.99 -6.76
C VAL A 193 -3.40 -16.18 -7.52
N ASP A 194 -2.36 -15.91 -8.28
CA ASP A 194 -1.59 -16.89 -9.04
C ASP A 194 -0.16 -16.98 -8.48
N PRO A 195 0.27 -18.17 -7.97
CA PRO A 195 -0.46 -19.43 -7.93
C PRO A 195 -1.58 -19.48 -6.88
N ARG A 196 -2.58 -20.30 -7.13
CA ARG A 196 -3.60 -20.62 -6.13
C ARG A 196 -2.98 -21.40 -4.95
N PRO A 197 -3.43 -21.17 -3.71
CA PRO A 197 -2.90 -21.88 -2.54
C PRO A 197 -3.06 -23.40 -2.59
N ASP A 198 -4.06 -23.91 -3.29
CA ASP A 198 -4.34 -25.34 -3.49
C ASP A 198 -3.64 -25.93 -4.72
N GLY A 199 -2.84 -25.13 -5.42
CA GLY A 199 -2.14 -25.53 -6.65
C GLY A 199 -3.00 -25.60 -7.90
N SER A 200 -4.30 -25.26 -7.82
CA SER A 200 -5.14 -25.18 -9.01
C SER A 200 -4.70 -24.06 -9.95
N PRO A 201 -4.76 -24.26 -11.29
CA PRO A 201 -4.34 -23.23 -12.24
C PRO A 201 -5.35 -22.08 -12.29
N VAL A 202 -4.83 -20.86 -12.46
CA VAL A 202 -5.66 -19.69 -12.77
C VAL A 202 -6.00 -19.70 -14.25
N ARG A 203 -7.28 -19.65 -14.58
CA ARG A 203 -7.75 -19.39 -15.95
C ARG A 203 -7.83 -17.89 -16.15
N TYR A 204 -7.13 -17.37 -17.15
CA TYR A 204 -7.23 -15.99 -17.54
C TYR A 204 -8.31 -15.80 -18.59
N GLY A 205 -9.08 -14.73 -18.44
CA GLY A 205 -10.12 -14.28 -19.35
C GLY A 205 -9.66 -13.12 -20.25
N PRO A 206 -10.59 -12.25 -20.68
CA PRO A 206 -10.25 -11.09 -21.50
C PRO A 206 -9.26 -10.14 -20.83
N VAL A 207 -8.48 -9.43 -21.64
CA VAL A 207 -7.49 -8.44 -21.20
C VAL A 207 -8.14 -7.09 -20.94
N ALA A 208 -7.86 -6.48 -19.77
CA ALA A 208 -8.28 -5.14 -19.44
C ALA A 208 -7.05 -4.26 -19.09
N ALA A 209 -6.98 -3.08 -19.70
CA ALA A 209 -5.85 -2.16 -19.51
C ALA A 209 -5.99 -1.27 -18.25
N ASP A 210 -7.20 -1.09 -17.77
CA ASP A 210 -7.54 -0.24 -16.64
C ASP A 210 -8.74 -0.79 -15.86
N LEU A 211 -9.09 -0.12 -14.79
CA LEU A 211 -10.16 -0.54 -13.90
C LEU A 211 -11.54 -0.44 -14.58
N GLU A 212 -11.76 0.52 -15.47
CA GLU A 212 -13.02 0.70 -16.16
C GLU A 212 -13.29 -0.47 -17.12
N ALA A 213 -12.29 -0.84 -17.92
CA ALA A 213 -12.35 -2.00 -18.80
C ALA A 213 -12.52 -3.31 -18.00
N LEU A 214 -11.81 -3.45 -16.86
CA LEU A 214 -11.94 -4.59 -15.97
C LEU A 214 -13.38 -4.74 -15.45
N LEU A 215 -13.96 -3.67 -14.93
CA LEU A 215 -15.33 -3.68 -14.42
C LEU A 215 -16.37 -3.92 -15.52
N HIS A 216 -16.11 -3.45 -16.73
CA HIS A 216 -16.94 -3.76 -17.89
C HIS A 216 -16.93 -5.25 -18.21
N THR A 217 -15.73 -5.86 -18.30
CA THR A 217 -15.57 -7.31 -18.54
C THR A 217 -16.30 -8.15 -17.49
N VAL A 218 -16.20 -7.74 -16.22
CA VAL A 218 -16.92 -8.43 -15.13
C VAL A 218 -18.44 -8.27 -15.30
N ALA A 219 -18.92 -7.07 -15.60
CA ALA A 219 -20.36 -6.82 -15.77
C ALA A 219 -20.96 -7.60 -16.95
N GLN A 220 -20.16 -7.95 -17.96
CA GLN A 220 -20.59 -8.81 -19.09
C GLN A 220 -20.59 -10.32 -18.75
N GLY A 221 -20.15 -10.71 -17.57
CA GLY A 221 -20.07 -12.12 -17.15
C GLY A 221 -18.90 -12.89 -17.78
N GLU A 222 -17.94 -12.22 -18.40
CA GLU A 222 -16.84 -12.85 -19.12
C GLU A 222 -15.71 -13.31 -18.19
N ALA A 223 -15.53 -12.64 -17.05
CA ALA A 223 -14.50 -12.95 -16.06
C ALA A 223 -14.84 -12.33 -14.68
N MET A 224 -14.06 -12.66 -13.69
CA MET A 224 -14.07 -12.03 -12.37
C MET A 224 -12.75 -11.30 -12.09
N ALA A 225 -12.70 -10.53 -11.01
CA ALA A 225 -11.45 -9.94 -10.52
C ALA A 225 -11.42 -9.90 -8.99
N PHE A 226 -10.22 -9.79 -8.40
CA PHE A 226 -10.08 -9.40 -7.00
C PHE A 226 -9.74 -7.92 -6.91
N LEU A 227 -10.45 -7.20 -6.08
CA LEU A 227 -10.29 -5.76 -5.88
C LEU A 227 -10.15 -5.44 -4.38
N PRO A 228 -9.66 -4.25 -4.02
CA PRO A 228 -9.70 -3.76 -2.65
C PRO A 228 -11.14 -3.66 -2.14
N ALA A 229 -11.38 -3.86 -0.86
CA ALA A 229 -12.73 -3.77 -0.28
C ALA A 229 -13.40 -2.39 -0.51
N ALA A 230 -12.60 -1.32 -0.57
CA ALA A 230 -13.08 0.02 -0.91
C ALA A 230 -13.73 0.11 -2.32
N ALA A 231 -13.46 -0.84 -3.21
CA ALA A 231 -14.10 -0.88 -4.52
C ALA A 231 -15.62 -1.00 -4.43
N ARG A 232 -16.14 -1.65 -3.38
CA ARG A 232 -17.59 -1.78 -3.12
C ARG A 232 -18.28 -0.42 -3.03
N ASP A 233 -17.64 0.55 -2.42
CA ASP A 233 -18.21 1.89 -2.20
C ASP A 233 -17.86 2.86 -3.33
N LEU A 234 -16.68 2.70 -3.95
CA LEU A 234 -16.15 3.64 -4.93
C LEU A 234 -16.56 3.31 -6.38
N PHE A 235 -16.87 2.04 -6.66
CA PHE A 235 -17.14 1.55 -8.01
C PHE A 235 -18.48 0.81 -8.07
N HIS A 236 -19.48 1.34 -7.37
CA HIS A 236 -20.83 0.80 -7.47
C HIS A 236 -21.41 1.04 -8.86
N ARG A 237 -21.74 -0.06 -9.56
CA ARG A 237 -22.37 0.01 -10.89
C ARG A 237 -23.31 -1.18 -11.13
N PRO A 238 -24.34 -1.02 -11.97
CA PRO A 238 -25.17 -2.14 -12.40
C PRO A 238 -24.34 -3.25 -13.03
N GLY A 239 -24.72 -4.48 -12.79
CA GLY A 239 -24.06 -5.67 -13.36
C GLY A 239 -22.78 -6.12 -12.64
N VAL A 240 -22.41 -5.49 -11.54
CA VAL A 240 -21.23 -5.88 -10.73
C VAL A 240 -21.63 -6.08 -9.27
N GLY A 241 -21.19 -7.21 -8.69
CA GLY A 241 -21.31 -7.53 -7.29
C GLY A 241 -19.97 -7.71 -6.59
N TYR A 242 -19.92 -7.46 -5.27
CA TYR A 242 -18.70 -7.56 -4.47
C TYR A 242 -18.92 -8.46 -3.26
N THR A 243 -18.11 -9.50 -3.13
CA THR A 243 -18.24 -10.51 -2.07
C THR A 243 -16.93 -10.69 -1.33
N ASN A 244 -16.99 -10.84 0.00
CA ASN A 244 -15.81 -11.14 0.80
C ASN A 244 -15.31 -12.57 0.50
N VAL A 245 -13.99 -12.74 0.46
CA VAL A 245 -13.36 -14.04 0.20
C VAL A 245 -12.50 -14.43 1.40
N ASP A 246 -12.77 -15.62 1.95
CA ASP A 246 -11.97 -16.16 3.05
C ASP A 246 -10.59 -16.59 2.57
N GLY A 247 -9.58 -16.33 3.40
CA GLY A 247 -8.21 -16.76 3.16
C GLY A 247 -7.42 -15.86 2.21
N LEU A 248 -8.01 -14.80 1.64
CA LEU A 248 -7.24 -13.83 0.85
C LEU A 248 -6.34 -12.97 1.74
N PRO A 249 -5.04 -12.86 1.45
CA PRO A 249 -4.20 -11.86 2.09
C PRO A 249 -4.73 -10.45 1.80
N PRO A 250 -4.63 -9.51 2.76
CA PRO A 250 -5.01 -8.13 2.52
C PRO A 250 -4.11 -7.47 1.46
N CYS A 251 -4.61 -6.44 0.82
CA CYS A 251 -3.80 -5.52 0.02
C CYS A 251 -3.44 -4.27 0.81
N THR A 252 -2.38 -3.59 0.38
CA THR A 252 -1.97 -2.31 0.96
C THR A 252 -2.02 -1.21 -0.10
N SER A 253 -2.36 0.00 0.31
CA SER A 253 -2.14 1.21 -0.46
C SER A 253 -0.80 1.81 -0.08
N ALA A 254 -0.08 2.37 -1.03
CA ALA A 254 1.25 2.93 -0.81
C ALA A 254 1.50 4.17 -1.69
N LEU A 255 2.37 5.04 -1.20
CA LEU A 255 3.05 6.05 -1.99
C LEU A 255 4.33 5.43 -2.53
N ALA A 256 4.56 5.52 -3.84
CA ALA A 256 5.71 4.96 -4.55
C ALA A 256 6.53 6.04 -5.28
N TRP A 257 7.82 5.81 -5.41
CA TRP A 257 8.77 6.66 -6.15
C TRP A 257 9.96 5.81 -6.61
N THR A 258 10.77 6.30 -7.56
CA THR A 258 12.02 5.62 -7.93
C THR A 258 13.10 5.89 -6.90
N ALA A 259 13.93 4.90 -6.59
CA ALA A 259 15.04 5.02 -5.64
C ALA A 259 15.99 6.16 -6.02
N GLU A 260 16.23 6.36 -7.33
CA GLU A 260 17.08 7.44 -7.87
C GLU A 260 16.58 8.85 -7.50
N HIS A 261 15.25 9.06 -7.48
CA HIS A 261 14.64 10.38 -7.23
C HIS A 261 14.19 10.60 -5.78
N ARG A 262 14.50 9.65 -4.90
CA ARG A 262 14.09 9.64 -3.49
C ARG A 262 14.31 10.97 -2.77
N ASP A 263 15.44 11.62 -3.01
CA ASP A 263 15.87 12.81 -2.27
C ASP A 263 15.68 14.12 -3.05
N THR A 264 15.00 14.06 -4.22
CA THR A 264 14.59 15.31 -4.89
C THR A 264 13.60 16.06 -4.00
N PRO A 265 13.67 17.40 -3.95
CA PRO A 265 12.89 18.20 -3.00
C PRO A 265 11.38 17.93 -3.05
N ALA A 266 10.80 17.77 -4.25
CA ALA A 266 9.38 17.50 -4.43
C ALA A 266 9.01 16.10 -3.88
N VAL A 267 9.75 15.04 -4.25
CA VAL A 267 9.52 13.67 -3.77
C VAL A 267 9.71 13.59 -2.25
N ALA A 268 10.77 14.21 -1.71
CA ALA A 268 11.03 14.25 -0.28
C ALA A 268 9.88 14.92 0.49
N ALA A 269 9.31 16.00 -0.04
CA ALA A 269 8.17 16.69 0.57
C ALA A 269 6.92 15.80 0.63
N VAL A 270 6.58 15.09 -0.46
CA VAL A 270 5.43 14.16 -0.48
C VAL A 270 5.65 13.00 0.48
N ARG A 271 6.87 12.42 0.51
CA ARG A 271 7.24 11.34 1.43
C ARG A 271 7.11 11.76 2.90
N GLN A 272 7.58 12.94 3.25
CA GLN A 272 7.44 13.50 4.60
C GLN A 272 5.97 13.71 4.98
N ALA A 273 5.15 14.21 4.05
CA ALA A 273 3.71 14.34 4.27
C ALA A 273 3.04 12.97 4.50
N ALA A 274 3.42 11.95 3.72
CA ALA A 274 2.91 10.58 3.89
C ALA A 274 3.32 9.99 5.25
N GLN A 275 4.58 10.15 5.65
CA GLN A 275 5.07 9.69 6.95
C GLN A 275 4.35 10.37 8.12
N ALA A 276 4.10 11.68 8.05
CA ALA A 276 3.38 12.40 9.10
C ALA A 276 1.95 11.87 9.28
N VAL A 277 1.22 11.66 8.18
CA VAL A 277 -0.14 11.11 8.20
C VAL A 277 -0.19 9.68 8.76
N SER A 278 0.80 8.84 8.43
CA SER A 278 0.87 7.47 8.95
C SER A 278 1.14 7.45 10.45
N HIS A 279 1.95 8.38 10.98
CA HIS A 279 2.24 8.50 12.42
C HIS A 279 1.01 8.98 13.20
N GLU A 280 0.27 10.00 12.71
CA GLU A 280 -0.94 10.50 13.37
C GLU A 280 -2.03 9.42 13.51
N ARG A 281 -2.11 8.48 12.57
CA ARG A 281 -3.06 7.34 12.64
C ARG A 281 -2.61 6.23 13.59
N THR A 282 -1.36 6.23 14.00
CA THR A 282 -0.75 5.20 14.84
C THR A 282 -0.83 5.58 16.33
N TYR A 283 -0.97 6.87 16.65
CA TYR A 283 -1.13 7.42 18.00
C TYR A 283 -2.36 8.34 18.01
N PRO A 284 -3.57 7.81 18.36
CA PRO A 284 -4.72 8.64 18.68
C PRO A 284 -4.51 9.35 20.02
#